data_122c0044cdc77a09605186675ed54580
#
_entry.id   122c0044cdc77a09605186675ed54580
#
_cell.length_a   1.000
_cell.length_b   1.000
_cell.length_c   1.000
_cell.angle_alpha   90.00
_cell.angle_beta   90.00
_cell.angle_gamma   90.00
#
_symmetry.space_group_name_H-M   'P 1'
#
loop_
_entity.id
_entity.type
_entity.pdbx_description
1 polymer ?
#
loop_
_entity_poly.entity_id
_entity_poly.type
_entity_poly.pdbx_seq_one_letter_code
_entity_poly.pdbx_strand_id
1 'polypeptide(L)'
;SGVPTITTSLRGLVDGIIVVDQKMNPVHSGLGGGVVPDAFMVLSKIISSFHNEKGELLIDGLTPTDQDVYELSEEFVQNSLSSNGVNLFEMDSYSKRLWLEPALSILAIDAPPVEESVNLLIPKARAKVSLRLPPTEDPDHAMNMLDKHIKENTPWNANVEFIPEARGKGVLVDPQKEFSTQLIKSFDKFWDNDVAFMGVGGSIPFANIFTEQFP
;
A
#
# COMPACT_ATOMS: atom_id res chain seq x y z
N SER A 1 -22.68 -5.13 16.52
CA SER A 1 -22.45 -6.53 16.12
C SER A 1 -22.47 -7.52 17.31
N GLY A 2 -22.08 -7.09 18.52
CA GLY A 2 -22.04 -7.96 19.71
C GLY A 2 -20.93 -9.04 19.67
N VAL A 3 -20.04 -8.99 18.69
CA VAL A 3 -18.85 -9.88 18.61
C VAL A 3 -17.68 -9.16 19.26
N PRO A 4 -17.07 -9.72 20.34
CA PRO A 4 -15.86 -9.17 20.92
C PRO A 4 -14.68 -9.30 19.95
N THR A 5 -13.84 -8.26 19.82
CA THR A 5 -12.72 -8.29 18.87
C THR A 5 -11.41 -7.94 19.57
N ILE A 6 -10.33 -8.61 19.15
CA ILE A 6 -8.97 -8.32 19.55
C ILE A 6 -8.15 -7.99 18.30
N THR A 7 -7.47 -6.85 18.32
CA THR A 7 -6.53 -6.49 17.24
C THR A 7 -5.24 -7.28 17.42
N THR A 8 -4.92 -8.13 16.45
CA THR A 8 -3.72 -8.99 16.47
C THR A 8 -2.66 -8.55 15.46
N SER A 9 -2.99 -7.64 14.54
CA SER A 9 -2.01 -7.15 13.57
C SER A 9 -2.18 -5.68 13.21
N LEU A 10 -1.05 -5.02 12.96
CA LEU A 10 -0.97 -3.69 12.37
C LEU A 10 -0.05 -3.77 11.16
N ARG A 11 -0.45 -3.20 10.03
CA ARG A 11 0.41 -3.16 8.86
C ARG A 11 1.58 -2.19 9.05
N GLY A 12 2.72 -2.53 8.44
CA GLY A 12 3.83 -1.62 8.26
C GLY A 12 3.55 -0.62 7.14
N LEU A 13 4.55 0.23 6.87
CA LEU A 13 4.45 1.30 5.88
C LEU A 13 5.82 1.64 5.30
N VAL A 14 5.89 1.88 4.00
CA VAL A 14 6.95 2.66 3.36
C VAL A 14 6.34 3.66 2.38
N ASP A 15 6.82 4.89 2.43
CA ASP A 15 6.43 5.97 1.53
C ASP A 15 7.63 6.49 0.76
N GLY A 16 7.39 7.02 -0.42
CA GLY A 16 8.42 7.68 -1.21
C GLY A 16 7.86 8.44 -2.40
N ILE A 17 8.75 9.15 -3.07
CA ILE A 17 8.42 9.97 -4.24
C ILE A 17 9.15 9.40 -5.46
N ILE A 18 8.41 9.06 -6.49
CA ILE A 18 8.94 8.77 -7.82
C ILE A 18 9.12 10.09 -8.54
N VAL A 19 10.33 10.39 -8.99
CA VAL A 19 10.66 11.60 -9.74
C VAL A 19 11.11 11.21 -11.13
N VAL A 20 10.41 11.68 -12.14
CA VAL A 20 10.82 11.57 -13.55
C VAL A 20 11.35 12.94 -13.98
N ASP A 21 12.60 13.00 -14.47
CA ASP A 21 13.22 14.22 -14.98
C ASP A 21 13.97 13.92 -16.29
N GLN A 22 13.34 14.20 -17.41
CA GLN A 22 13.89 13.89 -18.74
C GLN A 22 15.09 14.75 -19.14
N LYS A 23 15.54 15.66 -18.27
CA LYS A 23 16.70 16.55 -18.53
C LYS A 23 16.61 17.32 -19.84
N MET A 24 15.39 17.66 -20.26
CA MET A 24 15.15 18.38 -21.49
C MET A 24 14.41 19.71 -21.21
N ASN A 25 14.47 20.64 -22.15
CA ASN A 25 13.57 21.79 -22.16
C ASN A 25 12.17 21.35 -22.64
N PRO A 26 11.08 22.04 -22.22
CA PRO A 26 9.76 21.79 -22.79
C PRO A 26 9.79 21.91 -24.32
N VAL A 27 9.21 20.92 -25.01
CA VAL A 27 9.16 20.84 -26.47
C VAL A 27 7.70 20.90 -26.90
N HIS A 28 7.39 21.66 -27.97
CA HIS A 28 6.06 21.70 -28.53
C HIS A 28 5.59 20.29 -28.96
N SER A 29 4.41 19.87 -28.51
CA SER A 29 3.90 18.50 -28.75
C SER A 29 3.77 18.15 -30.23
N GLY A 30 3.47 19.12 -31.10
CA GLY A 30 3.45 18.95 -32.54
C GLY A 30 4.83 18.77 -33.20
N LEU A 31 5.91 19.11 -32.50
CA LEU A 31 7.28 18.94 -32.99
C LEU A 31 7.96 17.70 -32.42
N GLY A 32 7.73 17.39 -31.15
CA GLY A 32 8.41 16.30 -30.43
C GLY A 32 7.51 15.09 -30.16
N GLY A 33 6.20 15.23 -30.29
CA GLY A 33 5.25 14.16 -30.03
C GLY A 33 5.47 12.94 -30.94
N GLY A 34 5.44 11.75 -30.35
CA GLY A 34 5.74 10.49 -31.06
C GLY A 34 7.23 10.15 -31.19
N VAL A 35 8.12 11.08 -30.84
CA VAL A 35 9.59 10.89 -30.90
C VAL A 35 10.22 11.00 -29.51
N VAL A 36 9.79 11.98 -28.72
CA VAL A 36 10.33 12.24 -27.38
C VAL A 36 9.35 11.71 -26.32
N PRO A 37 9.76 10.78 -25.43
CA PRO A 37 8.91 10.38 -24.32
C PRO A 37 8.84 11.51 -23.30
N ASP A 38 7.63 11.99 -23.00
CA ASP A 38 7.43 12.98 -21.95
C ASP A 38 7.38 12.32 -20.56
N ALA A 39 7.54 13.14 -19.52
CA ALA A 39 7.61 12.63 -18.18
C ALA A 39 6.28 12.01 -17.68
N PHE A 40 5.12 12.45 -18.18
CA PHE A 40 3.83 11.84 -17.81
C PHE A 40 3.68 10.45 -18.40
N MET A 41 4.09 10.23 -19.66
CA MET A 41 4.08 8.91 -20.27
C MET A 41 4.98 7.94 -19.50
N VAL A 42 6.19 8.38 -19.11
CA VAL A 42 7.11 7.57 -18.30
C VAL A 42 6.49 7.24 -16.95
N LEU A 43 6.02 8.25 -16.21
CA LEU A 43 5.41 8.06 -14.90
C LEU A 43 4.17 7.17 -14.95
N SER A 44 3.31 7.35 -15.95
CA SER A 44 2.11 6.53 -16.14
C SER A 44 2.45 5.06 -16.39
N LYS A 45 3.52 4.76 -17.12
CA LYS A 45 4.01 3.40 -17.33
C LYS A 45 4.50 2.76 -16.04
N ILE A 46 5.24 3.50 -15.22
CA ILE A 46 5.71 3.03 -13.91
C ILE A 46 4.51 2.79 -12.99
N ILE A 47 3.58 3.73 -12.90
CA ILE A 47 2.37 3.57 -12.06
C ILE A 47 1.55 2.35 -12.50
N SER A 48 1.35 2.17 -13.80
CA SER A 48 0.59 1.04 -14.32
C SER A 48 1.26 -0.32 -14.09
N SER A 49 2.57 -0.35 -13.85
CA SER A 49 3.31 -1.59 -13.58
C SER A 49 3.13 -2.14 -12.16
N PHE A 50 2.60 -1.35 -11.23
CA PHE A 50 2.40 -1.81 -9.86
C PHE A 50 1.27 -2.82 -9.71
N HIS A 51 0.27 -2.81 -10.59
CA HIS A 51 -0.89 -3.69 -10.49
C HIS A 51 -1.22 -4.33 -11.82
N ASN A 52 -1.72 -5.57 -11.76
CA ASN A 52 -2.32 -6.21 -12.91
C ASN A 52 -3.79 -5.80 -13.11
N GLU A 53 -4.45 -6.36 -14.11
CA GLU A 53 -5.86 -6.08 -14.43
C GLU A 53 -6.84 -6.48 -13.32
N LYS A 54 -6.44 -7.38 -12.40
CA LYS A 54 -7.23 -7.79 -11.22
C LYS A 54 -6.96 -6.94 -9.98
N GLY A 55 -6.08 -5.93 -10.06
CA GLY A 55 -5.68 -5.12 -8.93
C GLY A 55 -4.70 -5.82 -7.96
N GLU A 56 -4.09 -6.92 -8.37
CA GLU A 56 -3.04 -7.58 -7.59
C GLU A 56 -1.73 -6.82 -7.72
N LEU A 57 -1.00 -6.68 -6.62
CA LEU A 57 0.29 -6.01 -6.58
C LEU A 57 1.38 -6.86 -7.24
N LEU A 58 2.18 -6.25 -8.11
CA LEU A 58 3.23 -6.90 -8.91
C LEU A 58 4.65 -6.60 -8.41
N ILE A 59 4.84 -6.16 -7.18
CA ILE A 59 6.17 -5.96 -6.59
C ILE A 59 6.67 -7.30 -6.05
N ASP A 60 7.65 -7.88 -6.74
CA ASP A 60 8.25 -9.15 -6.33
C ASP A 60 8.98 -9.06 -4.98
N GLY A 61 9.01 -10.18 -4.26
CA GLY A 61 9.76 -10.33 -3.01
C GLY A 61 9.00 -9.91 -1.75
N LEU A 62 7.79 -9.37 -1.87
CA LEU A 62 6.92 -9.09 -0.73
C LEU A 62 6.05 -10.30 -0.43
N THR A 63 6.09 -10.79 0.81
CA THR A 63 5.36 -12.00 1.21
C THR A 63 4.21 -11.65 2.15
N PRO A 64 2.96 -12.08 1.87
CA PRO A 64 1.85 -11.95 2.81
C PRO A 64 2.16 -12.60 4.16
N THR A 65 1.63 -12.04 5.24
CA THR A 65 1.69 -12.67 6.56
C THR A 65 0.67 -13.80 6.61
N ASP A 66 1.11 -14.99 7.02
CA ASP A 66 0.22 -16.14 7.22
C ASP A 66 -0.36 -16.11 8.64
N GLN A 67 -1.61 -15.71 8.77
CA GLN A 67 -2.36 -15.68 10.02
C GLN A 67 -3.85 -15.83 9.74
N ASP A 68 -4.53 -16.58 10.61
CA ASP A 68 -5.99 -16.63 10.61
C ASP A 68 -6.58 -15.31 11.14
N VAL A 69 -7.54 -14.77 10.39
CA VAL A 69 -8.25 -13.55 10.74
C VAL A 69 -9.75 -13.71 10.51
N TYR A 70 -10.53 -12.94 11.25
CA TYR A 70 -11.97 -12.88 11.04
C TYR A 70 -12.28 -12.37 9.63
N GLU A 71 -13.10 -13.12 8.86
CA GLU A 71 -13.42 -12.73 7.49
C GLU A 71 -14.52 -11.67 7.45
N LEU A 72 -14.22 -10.56 6.77
CA LEU A 72 -15.15 -9.47 6.53
C LEU A 72 -16.00 -9.76 5.28
N SER A 73 -17.31 -9.53 5.37
CA SER A 73 -18.15 -9.58 4.18
C SER A 73 -17.92 -8.37 3.27
N GLU A 74 -18.14 -8.55 1.97
CA GLU A 74 -18.10 -7.47 0.99
C GLU A 74 -18.99 -6.30 1.40
N GLU A 75 -20.22 -6.57 1.85
CA GLU A 75 -21.17 -5.55 2.31
C GLU A 75 -20.60 -4.74 3.47
N PHE A 76 -19.94 -5.40 4.45
CA PHE A 76 -19.29 -4.71 5.57
C PHE A 76 -18.16 -3.81 5.09
N VAL A 77 -17.31 -4.29 4.17
CA VAL A 77 -16.20 -3.53 3.59
C VAL A 77 -16.70 -2.31 2.83
N GLN A 78 -17.70 -2.47 1.96
CA GLN A 78 -18.31 -1.37 1.21
C GLN A 78 -18.88 -0.29 2.14
N ASN A 79 -19.62 -0.69 3.16
CA ASN A 79 -20.21 0.24 4.13
C ASN A 79 -19.16 0.94 4.99
N SER A 80 -18.15 0.20 5.46
CA SER A 80 -17.10 0.74 6.35
C SER A 80 -16.15 1.72 5.65
N LEU A 81 -15.87 1.50 4.36
CA LEU A 81 -14.99 2.36 3.57
C LEU A 81 -15.74 3.51 2.86
N SER A 82 -17.04 3.67 3.10
CA SER A 82 -17.90 4.64 2.40
C SER A 82 -17.76 4.53 0.87
N SER A 83 -17.57 3.32 0.38
CA SER A 83 -17.30 3.04 -1.04
C SER A 83 -18.56 2.75 -1.86
N ASN A 84 -19.72 3.25 -1.41
CA ASN A 84 -20.99 3.06 -2.10
C ASN A 84 -20.89 3.54 -3.56
N GLY A 85 -21.15 2.61 -4.49
CA GLY A 85 -21.08 2.86 -5.92
C GLY A 85 -19.70 2.63 -6.54
N VAL A 86 -18.70 2.15 -5.79
CA VAL A 86 -17.42 1.67 -6.30
C VAL A 86 -17.42 0.14 -6.31
N ASN A 87 -17.07 -0.45 -7.43
CA ASN A 87 -16.86 -1.90 -7.50
C ASN A 87 -15.55 -2.23 -6.75
N LEU A 88 -15.62 -3.13 -5.80
CA LEU A 88 -14.44 -3.69 -5.15
C LEU A 88 -13.74 -4.66 -6.10
N PHE A 89 -12.44 -4.86 -5.89
CA PHE A 89 -11.75 -5.94 -6.60
C PHE A 89 -12.30 -7.30 -6.17
N GLU A 90 -12.44 -8.23 -7.11
CA GLU A 90 -12.76 -9.63 -6.82
C GLU A 90 -11.54 -10.28 -6.13
N MET A 91 -11.76 -10.90 -4.97
CA MET A 91 -10.70 -11.56 -4.19
C MET A 91 -11.27 -12.63 -3.26
N ASP A 92 -10.40 -13.56 -2.84
CA ASP A 92 -10.80 -14.65 -1.96
C ASP A 92 -11.06 -14.20 -0.52
N SER A 93 -10.35 -13.16 -0.04
CA SER A 93 -10.48 -12.65 1.32
C SER A 93 -10.21 -11.14 1.39
N TYR A 94 -11.21 -10.38 1.76
CA TYR A 94 -11.07 -8.95 2.04
C TYR A 94 -10.21 -8.69 3.27
N SER A 95 -10.35 -9.52 4.28
CA SER A 95 -9.59 -9.39 5.54
C SER A 95 -8.10 -9.59 5.34
N LYS A 96 -7.69 -10.62 4.60
CA LYS A 96 -6.28 -10.85 4.27
C LYS A 96 -5.71 -9.70 3.46
N ARG A 97 -6.43 -9.24 2.45
CA ARG A 97 -6.03 -8.10 1.61
C ARG A 97 -5.87 -6.82 2.42
N LEU A 98 -6.77 -6.54 3.35
CA LEU A 98 -6.74 -5.32 4.15
C LEU A 98 -5.67 -5.35 5.26
N TRP A 99 -5.31 -6.53 5.79
CA TRP A 99 -4.53 -6.62 7.01
C TRP A 99 -3.21 -7.36 6.89
N LEU A 100 -3.10 -8.33 5.98
CA LEU A 100 -1.99 -9.29 5.94
C LEU A 100 -1.21 -9.27 4.62
N GLU A 101 -1.72 -8.61 3.59
CA GLU A 101 -1.09 -8.52 2.28
C GLU A 101 -0.52 -7.13 2.01
N PRO A 102 0.51 -7.00 1.14
CA PRO A 102 1.01 -5.71 0.72
C PRO A 102 -0.03 -4.99 -0.16
N ALA A 103 -0.09 -3.67 -0.05
CA ALA A 103 -0.99 -2.86 -0.90
C ALA A 103 -0.36 -1.50 -1.18
N LEU A 104 -0.28 -1.10 -2.46
CA LEU A 104 0.28 0.17 -2.88
C LEU A 104 -0.81 1.13 -3.31
N SER A 105 -0.68 2.38 -2.90
CA SER A 105 -1.55 3.49 -3.31
C SER A 105 -0.73 4.66 -3.85
N ILE A 106 -1.26 5.33 -4.87
CA ILE A 106 -0.74 6.60 -5.36
C ILE A 106 -1.45 7.71 -4.60
N LEU A 107 -0.72 8.44 -3.76
CA LEU A 107 -1.29 9.47 -2.89
C LEU A 107 -1.39 10.84 -3.56
N ALA A 108 -0.47 11.15 -4.47
CA ALA A 108 -0.45 12.41 -5.19
C ALA A 108 0.32 12.27 -6.51
N ILE A 109 -0.02 13.10 -7.48
CA ILE A 109 0.72 13.29 -8.73
C ILE A 109 0.86 14.79 -8.95
N ASP A 110 2.09 15.25 -9.16
CA ASP A 110 2.33 16.63 -9.60
C ASP A 110 2.13 16.71 -11.11
N ALA A 111 1.08 17.42 -11.50
CA ALA A 111 0.74 17.70 -12.88
C ALA A 111 0.17 19.13 -13.00
N PRO A 112 0.33 19.82 -14.11
CA PRO A 112 -0.37 21.06 -14.34
C PRO A 112 -1.90 20.84 -14.29
N PRO A 113 -2.68 21.78 -13.77
CA PRO A 113 -4.14 21.75 -13.90
C PRO A 113 -4.54 21.65 -15.39
N VAL A 114 -5.62 20.93 -15.67
CA VAL A 114 -6.08 20.73 -17.05
C VAL A 114 -6.37 22.07 -17.74
N GLU A 115 -6.90 23.04 -16.99
CA GLU A 115 -7.24 24.38 -17.45
C GLU A 115 -6.01 25.23 -17.81
N GLU A 116 -4.84 24.89 -17.25
CA GLU A 116 -3.56 25.57 -17.51
C GLU A 116 -2.69 24.80 -18.52
N SER A 117 -3.25 23.73 -19.10
CA SER A 117 -2.49 22.90 -20.04
C SER A 117 -2.16 23.66 -21.34
N VAL A 118 -0.97 23.41 -21.84
CA VAL A 118 -0.46 23.96 -23.10
C VAL A 118 0.12 22.84 -23.96
N ASN A 119 0.29 23.08 -25.27
CA ASN A 119 0.77 22.09 -26.22
C ASN A 119 2.29 21.82 -26.07
N LEU A 120 2.74 21.47 -24.85
CA LEU A 120 4.13 21.16 -24.53
C LEU A 120 4.25 19.75 -23.96
N LEU A 121 5.31 19.05 -24.35
CA LEU A 121 5.77 17.82 -23.69
C LEU A 121 6.37 18.21 -22.33
N ILE A 122 5.88 17.57 -21.26
CA ILE A 122 6.28 17.90 -19.89
C ILE A 122 7.60 17.20 -19.57
N PRO A 123 8.65 17.98 -19.17
CA PRO A 123 9.96 17.39 -18.89
C PRO A 123 10.06 16.73 -17.52
N LYS A 124 9.21 17.10 -16.56
CA LYS A 124 9.24 16.60 -15.18
C LYS A 124 7.85 16.19 -14.72
N ALA A 125 7.80 15.08 -13.97
CA ALA A 125 6.60 14.63 -13.27
C ALA A 125 7.01 13.92 -11.97
N ARG A 126 6.13 13.97 -10.96
CA ARG A 126 6.36 13.28 -9.69
C ARG A 126 5.09 12.59 -9.22
N ALA A 127 5.26 11.46 -8.54
CA ALA A 127 4.16 10.81 -7.82
C ALA A 127 4.61 10.43 -6.42
N LYS A 128 3.74 10.64 -5.42
CA LYS A 128 3.92 10.10 -4.09
C LYS A 128 3.23 8.74 -4.01
N VAL A 129 3.99 7.74 -3.59
CA VAL A 129 3.50 6.38 -3.39
C VAL A 129 3.55 5.98 -1.93
N SER A 130 2.59 5.18 -1.50
CA SER A 130 2.53 4.59 -0.17
C SER A 130 2.29 3.10 -0.30
N LEU A 131 3.23 2.29 0.19
CA LEU A 131 3.16 0.85 0.22
C LEU A 131 2.90 0.39 1.66
N ARG A 132 1.72 -0.15 1.90
CA ARG A 132 1.37 -0.82 3.14
C ARG A 132 1.98 -2.21 3.15
N LEU A 133 2.63 -2.56 4.25
CA LEU A 133 3.39 -3.79 4.39
C LEU A 133 2.63 -4.82 5.22
N PRO A 134 2.75 -6.11 4.90
CA PRO A 134 2.34 -7.16 5.81
C PRO A 134 2.96 -6.96 7.19
N PRO A 135 2.30 -7.38 8.28
CA PRO A 135 2.79 -7.14 9.64
C PRO A 135 4.22 -7.65 9.92
N THR A 136 4.64 -8.72 9.23
CA THR A 136 5.96 -9.36 9.40
C THR A 136 7.02 -8.84 8.43
N GLU A 137 6.66 -7.99 7.47
CA GLU A 137 7.58 -7.51 6.43
C GLU A 137 8.56 -6.47 6.99
N ASP A 138 9.83 -6.59 6.58
CA ASP A 138 10.87 -5.62 6.93
C ASP A 138 10.76 -4.37 6.04
N PRO A 139 10.64 -3.16 6.62
CA PRO A 139 10.48 -1.94 5.83
C PRO A 139 11.69 -1.61 4.96
N ASP A 140 12.90 -1.95 5.36
CA ASP A 140 14.11 -1.69 4.55
C ASP A 140 14.16 -2.65 3.36
N HIS A 141 13.77 -3.92 3.55
CA HIS A 141 13.60 -4.86 2.47
C HIS A 141 12.51 -4.39 1.47
N ALA A 142 11.34 -4.02 1.98
CA ALA A 142 10.24 -3.54 1.15
C ALA A 142 10.58 -2.26 0.36
N MET A 143 11.32 -1.34 0.99
CA MET A 143 11.81 -0.13 0.31
C MET A 143 12.75 -0.48 -0.86
N ASN A 144 13.64 -1.46 -0.67
CA ASN A 144 14.54 -1.92 -1.71
C ASN A 144 13.77 -2.62 -2.85
N MET A 145 12.74 -3.41 -2.53
CA MET A 145 11.90 -4.06 -3.55
C MET A 145 11.09 -3.04 -4.37
N LEU A 146 10.57 -2.01 -3.72
CA LEU A 146 9.87 -0.92 -4.39
C LEU A 146 10.80 -0.14 -5.33
N ASP A 147 11.98 0.26 -4.87
CA ASP A 147 12.99 0.94 -5.70
C ASP A 147 13.44 0.07 -6.89
N LYS A 148 13.68 -1.22 -6.64
CA LYS A 148 14.01 -2.19 -7.69
C LYS A 148 12.90 -2.27 -8.75
N HIS A 149 11.64 -2.43 -8.32
CA HIS A 149 10.50 -2.51 -9.23
C HIS A 149 10.39 -1.25 -10.10
N ILE A 150 10.55 -0.05 -9.51
CA ILE A 150 10.53 1.21 -10.25
C ILE A 150 11.63 1.24 -11.32
N LYS A 151 12.86 0.85 -10.97
CA LYS A 151 14.00 0.82 -11.90
C LYS A 151 13.79 -0.18 -13.05
N GLU A 152 13.33 -1.38 -12.74
CA GLU A 152 13.11 -2.44 -13.74
C GLU A 152 11.95 -2.11 -14.69
N ASN A 153 10.97 -1.35 -14.24
CA ASN A 153 9.82 -0.93 -15.05
C ASN A 153 9.94 0.49 -15.62
N THR A 154 11.11 1.11 -15.50
CA THR A 154 11.38 2.40 -16.12
C THR A 154 11.53 2.22 -17.63
N PRO A 155 10.62 2.81 -18.45
CA PRO A 155 10.66 2.62 -19.88
C PRO A 155 11.71 3.54 -20.55
N TRP A 156 12.14 3.17 -21.74
CA TRP A 156 12.93 4.02 -22.69
C TRP A 156 14.20 4.64 -22.12
N ASN A 157 14.85 3.99 -21.15
CA ASN A 157 16.01 4.51 -20.43
C ASN A 157 15.77 5.92 -19.85
N ALA A 158 14.54 6.23 -19.44
CA ALA A 158 14.20 7.51 -18.85
C ALA A 158 14.98 7.77 -17.55
N ASN A 159 15.22 9.04 -17.25
CA ASN A 159 15.87 9.41 -16.00
C ASN A 159 14.82 9.46 -14.87
N VAL A 160 14.86 8.44 -14.01
CA VAL A 160 13.93 8.25 -12.90
C VAL A 160 14.70 8.09 -11.61
N GLU A 161 14.25 8.75 -10.55
CA GLU A 161 14.78 8.65 -9.21
C GLU A 161 13.64 8.29 -8.25
N PHE A 162 13.89 7.37 -7.32
CA PHE A 162 13.01 7.12 -6.19
C PHE A 162 13.62 7.74 -4.93
N ILE A 163 12.87 8.61 -4.27
CA ILE A 163 13.26 9.31 -3.05
C ILE A 163 12.49 8.69 -1.88
N PRO A 164 13.12 7.85 -1.04
CA PRO A 164 12.49 7.31 0.16
C PRO A 164 12.11 8.43 1.14
N GLU A 165 10.95 8.28 1.80
CA GLU A 165 10.50 9.22 2.84
C GLU A 165 10.27 8.48 4.18
N ALA A 166 9.07 8.01 4.43
CA ALA A 166 8.70 7.38 5.69
C ALA A 166 8.81 5.86 5.63
N ARG A 167 9.10 5.25 6.79
CA ARG A 167 9.04 3.81 6.99
C ARG A 167 8.65 3.47 8.41
N GLY A 168 7.92 2.38 8.59
CA GLY A 168 7.50 1.86 9.88
C GLY A 168 7.19 0.38 9.81
N LYS A 169 7.65 -0.36 10.81
CA LYS A 169 7.36 -1.79 10.94
C LYS A 169 5.87 -2.02 11.25
N GLY A 170 5.39 -3.17 10.83
CA GLY A 170 4.13 -3.71 11.31
C GLY A 170 4.25 -4.31 12.71
N VAL A 171 3.13 -4.74 13.25
CA VAL A 171 3.05 -5.46 14.53
C VAL A 171 2.22 -6.72 14.30
N LEU A 172 2.71 -7.83 14.80
CA LEU A 172 1.99 -9.11 14.85
C LEU A 172 1.96 -9.60 16.28
N VAL A 173 0.76 -9.83 16.81
CA VAL A 173 0.53 -10.37 18.15
C VAL A 173 0.07 -11.81 18.02
N ASP A 174 0.76 -12.72 18.71
CA ASP A 174 0.34 -14.12 18.79
C ASP A 174 -0.83 -14.25 19.79
N PRO A 175 -2.03 -14.62 19.32
CA PRO A 175 -3.18 -14.79 20.20
C PRO A 175 -3.08 -15.99 21.12
N GLN A 176 -2.11 -16.89 20.94
CA GLN A 176 -1.89 -18.07 21.77
C GLN A 176 -0.97 -17.80 22.98
N LYS A 177 -0.34 -16.62 23.06
CA LYS A 177 0.44 -16.23 24.25
C LYS A 177 -0.43 -16.21 25.50
N GLU A 178 0.19 -16.46 26.65
CA GLU A 178 -0.51 -16.60 27.95
C GLU A 178 -1.44 -15.43 28.27
N PHE A 179 -0.97 -14.18 28.07
CA PHE A 179 -1.78 -13.00 28.30
C PHE A 179 -3.01 -12.94 27.39
N SER A 180 -2.83 -13.21 26.10
CA SER A 180 -3.92 -13.24 25.12
C SER A 180 -4.95 -14.31 25.49
N THR A 181 -4.49 -15.48 25.89
CA THR A 181 -5.37 -16.58 26.33
C THR A 181 -6.19 -16.22 27.57
N GLN A 182 -5.61 -15.50 28.53
CA GLN A 182 -6.33 -15.03 29.72
C GLN A 182 -7.38 -13.97 29.35
N LEU A 183 -7.05 -13.08 28.44
CA LEU A 183 -7.97 -12.06 27.92
C LEU A 183 -9.16 -12.71 27.20
N ILE A 184 -8.92 -13.66 26.28
CA ILE A 184 -9.95 -14.41 25.57
C ILE A 184 -10.91 -15.09 26.55
N LYS A 185 -10.38 -15.84 27.51
CA LYS A 185 -11.19 -16.49 28.57
C LYS A 185 -12.03 -15.51 29.39
N SER A 186 -11.61 -14.24 29.46
CA SER A 186 -12.36 -13.19 30.13
C SER A 186 -13.54 -12.71 29.28
N PHE A 187 -13.35 -12.62 27.97
CA PHE A 187 -14.45 -12.31 27.04
C PHE A 187 -15.52 -13.41 27.01
N ASP A 188 -15.12 -14.68 27.00
CA ASP A 188 -16.04 -15.85 27.00
C ASP A 188 -17.04 -15.84 28.18
N LYS A 189 -16.74 -15.09 29.27
CA LYS A 189 -17.63 -14.94 30.42
C LYS A 189 -18.75 -13.93 30.24
N PHE A 190 -18.56 -12.98 29.31
CA PHE A 190 -19.42 -11.80 29.18
C PHE A 190 -20.07 -11.67 27.81
N TRP A 191 -19.62 -12.44 26.83
CA TRP A 191 -20.16 -12.45 25.47
C TRP A 191 -20.56 -13.85 25.05
N ASP A 192 -21.68 -13.93 24.34
CA ASP A 192 -22.22 -15.21 23.81
C ASP A 192 -21.55 -15.63 22.49
N ASN A 193 -20.76 -14.74 21.89
CA ASN A 193 -20.03 -14.98 20.65
C ASN A 193 -18.54 -15.16 20.90
N ASP A 194 -17.91 -16.01 20.11
CA ASP A 194 -16.47 -16.20 20.12
C ASP A 194 -15.71 -14.90 19.80
N VAL A 195 -14.51 -14.77 20.34
CA VAL A 195 -13.63 -13.63 20.06
C VAL A 195 -13.15 -13.67 18.62
N ALA A 196 -13.33 -12.57 17.89
CA ALA A 196 -12.79 -12.39 16.55
C ALA A 196 -11.41 -11.72 16.57
N PHE A 197 -10.47 -12.26 15.80
CA PHE A 197 -9.15 -11.66 15.60
C PHE A 197 -9.18 -10.77 14.35
N MET A 198 -8.84 -9.51 14.52
CA MET A 198 -8.88 -8.51 13.47
C MET A 198 -7.53 -7.84 13.31
N GLY A 199 -7.23 -7.39 12.09
CA GLY A 199 -6.11 -6.52 11.81
C GLY A 199 -6.54 -5.05 11.71
N VAL A 200 -5.55 -4.17 11.69
CA VAL A 200 -5.72 -2.75 11.34
C VAL A 200 -4.79 -2.42 10.17
N GLY A 201 -5.35 -1.85 9.12
CA GLY A 201 -4.60 -1.46 7.92
C GLY A 201 -3.65 -0.27 8.13
N GLY A 202 -3.75 0.43 9.27
CA GLY A 202 -2.90 1.54 9.64
C GLY A 202 -1.64 1.13 10.38
N SER A 203 -0.59 1.95 10.28
CA SER A 203 0.64 1.82 11.05
C SER A 203 0.57 2.70 12.28
N ILE A 204 0.90 2.15 13.45
CA ILE A 204 0.93 2.88 14.74
C ILE A 204 2.36 2.77 15.29
N PRO A 205 3.22 3.78 15.09
CA PRO A 205 4.64 3.71 15.49
C PRO A 205 4.84 3.39 16.98
N PHE A 206 3.97 3.91 17.84
CA PHE A 206 4.04 3.63 19.28
C PHE A 206 3.85 2.15 19.61
N ALA A 207 2.92 1.46 18.94
CA ALA A 207 2.67 0.04 19.18
C ALA A 207 3.91 -0.81 18.90
N ASN A 208 4.67 -0.45 17.85
CA ASN A 208 5.91 -1.15 17.50
C ASN A 208 6.99 -0.96 18.59
N ILE A 209 7.22 0.28 19.03
CA ILE A 209 8.17 0.57 20.13
C ILE A 209 7.77 -0.19 21.40
N PHE A 210 6.48 -0.23 21.70
CA PHE A 210 5.97 -0.93 22.88
C PHE A 210 6.20 -2.44 22.81
N THR A 211 5.94 -3.08 21.67
CA THR A 211 6.16 -4.53 21.50
C THR A 211 7.63 -4.91 21.49
N GLU A 212 8.54 -4.03 21.09
CA GLU A 212 9.99 -4.24 21.16
C GLU A 212 10.50 -4.18 22.62
N GLN A 213 9.91 -3.35 23.45
CA GLN A 213 10.31 -3.21 24.85
C GLN A 213 9.62 -4.22 25.79
N PHE A 214 8.46 -4.67 25.45
CA PHE A 214 7.62 -5.59 26.23
C PHE A 214 7.14 -6.76 25.35
N PRO A 215 8.03 -7.66 24.95
CA PRO A 215 7.74 -8.79 24.05
C PRO A 215 6.78 -9.85 24.65
#